data_67efb182b360ed0c4f82e19e80c5554d
#
_entry.id   67efb182b360ed0c4f82e19e80c5554d
#
_cell.length_a   1.000
_cell.length_b   1.000
_cell.length_c   1.000
_cell.angle_alpha   90.00
_cell.angle_beta   90.00
_cell.angle_gamma   90.00
#
_symmetry.space_group_name_H-M   'P 1'
#
loop_
_entity.id
_entity.type
_entity.pdbx_description
1 polymer ?
#
loop_
_entity_poly.entity_id
_entity_poly.type
_entity_poly.pdbx_seq_one_letter_code
_entity_poly.pdbx_strand_id
1 'polypeptide(L)'
;SREDASAPFALYELERQGRTVTVAQISTTMGLNGLDDPTGYSVSLNDVGAITKAAKAARAAGADLVVVAVPSQLARAVLEPGAGMVCDDAVAVSLMKGIELGTGLRMSQMVGEVLAIGPERLAVVSGPNLADEIAAGQPTATVVAADDEQVAARIASLCATGTFRPYTNTDVLGVELCGAVKNVIALAVGIAAGRGLGDNSKATIITRGLVEITRLGLALGARPETFSGLAGMGDLVATCSSPLSRNQTFGRRLGEGMSVEQARAASRGVAEGARSARAVLDLADTHGVEMPITAGVVAVVEGRASV
;
A
#
# COMPACT_ATOMS: atom_id res chain seq x y z
N SER A 1 14.97 8.85 -21.44
CA SER A 1 14.98 7.53 -22.10
C SER A 1 14.07 6.62 -21.28
N ARG A 2 13.10 6.00 -21.96
CA ARG A 2 12.29 4.93 -21.37
C ARG A 2 13.17 3.69 -21.28
N GLU A 3 13.93 3.56 -20.22
CA GLU A 3 14.52 2.29 -19.87
C GLU A 3 13.47 1.40 -19.23
N ASP A 4 13.52 0.16 -19.61
CA ASP A 4 12.67 -0.98 -19.34
C ASP A 4 11.90 -0.91 -18.00
N ALA A 5 10.60 -0.61 -18.06
CA ALA A 5 9.70 -0.55 -16.89
C ALA A 5 9.46 -1.94 -16.25
N SER A 6 10.13 -2.99 -16.73
CA SER A 6 10.05 -4.36 -16.21
C SER A 6 11.13 -4.67 -15.17
N ALA A 7 12.08 -3.76 -14.93
CA ALA A 7 13.15 -4.00 -13.96
C ALA A 7 12.61 -3.84 -12.51
N PRO A 8 12.93 -4.76 -11.58
CA PRO A 8 12.54 -4.66 -10.17
C PRO A 8 13.18 -3.48 -9.46
N PHE A 9 14.09 -2.80 -10.12
CA PHE A 9 14.81 -1.64 -9.65
C PHE A 9 15.03 -0.64 -10.78
N ALA A 10 14.83 0.64 -10.49
CA ALA A 10 15.15 1.71 -11.40
C ALA A 10 15.78 2.89 -10.65
N LEU A 11 16.78 3.51 -11.28
CA LEU A 11 17.35 4.78 -10.85
C LEU A 11 16.83 5.87 -11.78
N TYR A 12 16.34 6.95 -11.20
CA TYR A 12 15.87 8.12 -11.92
C TYR A 12 16.60 9.37 -11.42
N GLU A 13 17.01 10.22 -12.34
CA GLU A 13 17.41 11.58 -12.03
C GLU A 13 16.24 12.51 -12.37
N LEU A 14 15.81 13.27 -11.36
CA LEU A 14 14.76 14.25 -11.50
C LEU A 14 15.32 15.65 -11.36
N GLU A 15 15.21 16.46 -12.42
CA GLU A 15 15.49 17.88 -12.35
C GLU A 15 14.27 18.60 -11.75
N ARG A 16 14.43 19.16 -10.55
CA ARG A 16 13.40 19.93 -9.86
C ARG A 16 14.01 21.16 -9.20
N GLN A 17 13.46 22.33 -9.49
CA GLN A 17 13.86 23.61 -8.88
C GLN A 17 15.39 23.87 -8.98
N GLY A 18 16.01 23.48 -10.11
CA GLY A 18 17.43 23.65 -10.34
C GLY A 18 18.35 22.72 -9.56
N ARG A 19 17.81 21.60 -9.03
CA ARG A 19 18.59 20.55 -8.39
C ARG A 19 18.30 19.20 -9.05
N THR A 20 19.33 18.38 -9.18
CA THR A 20 19.20 16.98 -9.55
C THR A 20 18.91 16.18 -8.28
N VAL A 21 17.86 15.37 -8.29
CA VAL A 21 17.50 14.44 -7.21
C VAL A 21 17.57 13.02 -7.76
N THR A 22 18.35 12.18 -7.15
CA THR A 22 18.48 10.77 -7.51
C THR A 22 17.47 9.94 -6.73
N VAL A 23 16.57 9.27 -7.44
CA VAL A 23 15.52 8.43 -6.88
C VAL A 23 15.80 6.97 -7.20
N ALA A 24 15.95 6.15 -6.17
CA ALA A 24 16.01 4.70 -6.29
C ALA A 24 14.62 4.11 -6.05
N GLN A 25 14.07 3.42 -7.04
CA GLN A 25 12.79 2.73 -6.91
C GLN A 25 13.01 1.24 -6.73
N ILE A 26 12.48 0.66 -5.66
CA ILE A 26 12.38 -0.78 -5.44
C ILE A 26 10.92 -1.16 -5.62
N SER A 27 10.60 -1.82 -6.72
CA SER A 27 9.26 -2.31 -7.01
C SER A 27 9.34 -3.74 -7.52
N THR A 28 8.38 -4.56 -7.13
CA THR A 28 8.13 -5.79 -7.86
C THR A 28 7.19 -5.43 -9.00
N THR A 29 7.74 -5.15 -10.16
CA THR A 29 6.94 -5.22 -11.38
C THR A 29 6.48 -6.65 -11.53
N MET A 30 5.17 -6.85 -11.52
CA MET A 30 4.63 -8.04 -12.13
C MET A 30 4.99 -7.95 -13.60
N GLY A 31 5.95 -8.75 -14.04
CA GLY A 31 6.24 -8.88 -15.45
C GLY A 31 4.94 -9.29 -16.14
N LEU A 32 4.50 -8.48 -17.10
CA LEU A 32 3.42 -8.86 -18.01
C LEU A 32 3.75 -10.18 -18.77
N ASN A 33 4.95 -10.69 -18.60
CA ASN A 33 5.46 -11.94 -19.16
C ASN A 33 5.26 -13.16 -18.25
N GLY A 34 4.68 -13.01 -17.04
CA GLY A 34 4.35 -14.12 -16.13
C GLY A 34 2.93 -14.64 -16.29
N LEU A 35 2.38 -14.62 -17.51
CA LEU A 35 1.03 -15.13 -17.78
C LEU A 35 0.90 -16.65 -17.63
N ASP A 36 2.01 -17.37 -17.44
CA ASP A 36 2.02 -18.83 -17.34
C ASP A 36 2.24 -19.37 -15.91
N ASP A 37 2.39 -18.52 -14.89
CA ASP A 37 2.43 -18.96 -13.49
C ASP A 37 1.05 -18.79 -12.82
N PRO A 38 0.29 -19.86 -12.62
CA PRO A 38 -1.03 -19.81 -11.98
C PRO A 38 -0.97 -19.43 -10.50
N THR A 39 0.21 -19.43 -9.88
CA THR A 39 0.40 -18.98 -8.49
C THR A 39 0.59 -17.47 -8.37
N GLY A 40 0.89 -16.77 -9.47
CA GLY A 40 0.86 -15.31 -9.62
C GLY A 40 1.88 -14.53 -8.80
N TYR A 41 2.74 -15.18 -8.01
CA TYR A 41 3.73 -14.53 -7.16
C TYR A 41 4.86 -15.49 -6.75
N SER A 42 5.71 -15.84 -7.66
CA SER A 42 7.08 -16.13 -7.27
C SER A 42 7.90 -14.85 -7.47
N VAL A 43 8.20 -14.12 -6.39
CA VAL A 43 9.48 -13.41 -6.39
C VAL A 43 10.50 -14.52 -6.45
N SER A 44 11.07 -14.72 -7.63
CA SER A 44 12.13 -15.70 -7.77
C SER A 44 13.23 -15.31 -6.79
N LEU A 45 13.72 -16.27 -5.98
CA LEU A 45 14.90 -16.05 -5.14
C LEU A 45 16.11 -15.58 -5.97
N ASN A 46 16.08 -15.72 -7.29
CA ASN A 46 17.04 -15.15 -8.23
C ASN A 46 17.02 -13.62 -8.26
N ASP A 47 15.92 -12.97 -7.83
CA ASP A 47 15.82 -11.51 -7.80
C ASP A 47 16.51 -10.88 -6.57
N VAL A 48 16.82 -11.67 -5.54
CA VAL A 48 17.59 -11.20 -4.36
C VAL A 48 18.95 -10.66 -4.78
N GLY A 49 19.62 -11.33 -5.71
CA GLY A 49 20.89 -10.86 -6.29
C GLY A 49 20.73 -9.54 -7.07
N ALA A 50 19.62 -9.38 -7.80
CA ALA A 50 19.29 -8.17 -8.53
C ALA A 50 19.00 -7.01 -7.57
N ILE A 51 18.24 -7.25 -6.50
CA ILE A 51 17.94 -6.23 -5.47
C ILE A 51 19.21 -5.78 -4.74
N THR A 52 20.10 -6.72 -4.35
CA THR A 52 21.39 -6.39 -3.73
C THR A 52 22.26 -5.54 -4.67
N LYS A 53 22.33 -5.91 -5.94
CA LYS A 53 23.07 -5.15 -6.96
C LYS A 53 22.49 -3.76 -7.12
N ALA A 54 21.18 -3.65 -7.12
CA ALA A 54 20.42 -2.43 -7.24
C ALA A 54 20.63 -1.49 -6.03
N ALA A 55 20.55 -2.01 -4.81
CA ALA A 55 20.81 -1.25 -3.59
C ALA A 55 22.25 -0.71 -3.56
N LYS A 56 23.24 -1.51 -3.99
CA LYS A 56 24.63 -1.07 -4.15
C LYS A 56 24.77 0.03 -5.18
N ALA A 57 24.07 -0.07 -6.32
CA ALA A 57 24.07 0.95 -7.36
C ALA A 57 23.44 2.25 -6.87
N ALA A 58 22.31 2.17 -6.13
CA ALA A 58 21.66 3.33 -5.53
C ALA A 58 22.58 4.05 -4.53
N ARG A 59 23.24 3.30 -3.66
CA ARG A 59 24.22 3.86 -2.71
C ARG A 59 25.41 4.51 -3.44
N ALA A 60 25.95 3.83 -4.46
CA ALA A 60 27.04 4.37 -5.26
C ALA A 60 26.65 5.62 -6.04
N ALA A 61 25.40 5.75 -6.44
CA ALA A 61 24.85 6.93 -7.11
C ALA A 61 24.46 8.06 -6.13
N GLY A 62 24.58 7.84 -4.81
CA GLY A 62 24.17 8.83 -3.80
C GLY A 62 22.67 9.12 -3.81
N ALA A 63 21.83 8.07 -3.89
CA ALA A 63 20.39 8.25 -3.99
C ALA A 63 19.82 9.05 -2.80
N ASP A 64 19.11 10.12 -3.08
CA ASP A 64 18.43 10.99 -2.10
C ASP A 64 17.12 10.37 -1.59
N LEU A 65 16.44 9.60 -2.44
CA LEU A 65 15.18 8.94 -2.12
C LEU A 65 15.23 7.45 -2.46
N VAL A 66 14.71 6.62 -1.58
CA VAL A 66 14.48 5.20 -1.80
C VAL A 66 12.97 4.94 -1.76
N VAL A 67 12.34 4.74 -2.92
CA VAL A 67 10.91 4.50 -3.02
C VAL A 67 10.64 2.99 -2.96
N VAL A 68 9.84 2.56 -1.98
CA VAL A 68 9.48 1.15 -1.75
C VAL A 68 8.03 0.92 -2.15
N ALA A 69 7.82 0.12 -3.20
CA ALA A 69 6.51 -0.17 -3.79
C ALA A 69 6.36 -1.67 -4.10
N VAL A 70 6.50 -2.50 -3.08
CA VAL A 70 6.37 -3.96 -3.16
C VAL A 70 5.12 -4.44 -2.41
N PRO A 71 4.60 -5.66 -2.65
CA PRO A 71 3.54 -6.22 -1.84
C PRO A 71 3.95 -6.30 -0.37
N SER A 72 3.07 -5.84 0.54
CA SER A 72 3.37 -5.65 1.97
C SER A 72 3.97 -6.89 2.64
N GLN A 73 3.43 -8.09 2.36
CA GLN A 73 3.89 -9.34 2.97
C GLN A 73 5.19 -9.91 2.38
N LEU A 74 5.71 -9.31 1.32
CA LEU A 74 7.00 -9.68 0.71
C LEU A 74 8.09 -8.65 1.02
N ALA A 75 7.71 -7.51 1.58
CA ALA A 75 8.57 -6.34 1.68
C ALA A 75 9.83 -6.61 2.51
N ARG A 76 9.71 -7.30 3.65
CA ARG A 76 10.86 -7.65 4.48
C ARG A 76 11.90 -8.46 3.69
N ALA A 77 11.49 -9.58 3.10
CA ALA A 77 12.40 -10.45 2.34
C ALA A 77 13.03 -9.74 1.13
N VAL A 78 12.31 -8.79 0.53
CA VAL A 78 12.82 -7.97 -0.59
C VAL A 78 13.83 -6.93 -0.10
N LEU A 79 13.66 -6.35 1.08
CA LEU A 79 14.50 -5.27 1.58
C LEU A 79 15.74 -5.75 2.34
N GLU A 80 15.67 -6.91 3.03
CA GLU A 80 16.79 -7.47 3.81
C GLU A 80 18.12 -7.50 3.05
N PRO A 81 18.19 -7.90 1.76
CA PRO A 81 19.46 -7.88 1.02
C PRO A 81 20.05 -6.48 0.81
N GLY A 82 19.23 -5.43 0.98
CA GLY A 82 19.63 -4.03 0.90
C GLY A 82 19.93 -3.36 2.25
N ALA A 83 19.86 -4.12 3.35
CA ALA A 83 20.13 -3.60 4.68
C ALA A 83 21.52 -2.95 4.76
N GLY A 84 21.59 -1.73 5.36
CA GLY A 84 22.83 -0.96 5.46
C GLY A 84 23.35 -0.37 4.13
N MET A 85 22.58 -0.48 3.03
CA MET A 85 22.98 0.07 1.72
C MET A 85 22.29 1.39 1.37
N VAL A 86 21.46 1.90 2.26
CA VAL A 86 20.82 3.22 2.07
C VAL A 86 21.81 4.31 2.48
N CYS A 87 21.88 5.40 1.69
CA CYS A 87 22.73 6.53 2.02
C CYS A 87 22.29 7.20 3.33
N ASP A 88 23.24 7.78 4.06
CA ASP A 88 22.98 8.32 5.40
C ASP A 88 21.97 9.49 5.38
N ASP A 89 21.91 10.25 4.29
CA ASP A 89 20.97 11.37 4.11
C ASP A 89 19.73 11.01 3.30
N ALA A 90 19.60 9.76 2.83
CA ALA A 90 18.47 9.35 2.02
C ALA A 90 17.20 9.19 2.84
N VAL A 91 16.07 9.54 2.23
CA VAL A 91 14.73 9.32 2.79
C VAL A 91 14.11 8.09 2.13
N ALA A 92 13.60 7.15 2.93
CA ALA A 92 12.80 6.05 2.43
C ALA A 92 11.31 6.43 2.36
N VAL A 93 10.70 6.18 1.20
CA VAL A 93 9.31 6.52 0.91
C VAL A 93 8.52 5.24 0.67
N SER A 94 7.62 4.89 1.58
CA SER A 94 6.74 3.72 1.42
C SER A 94 5.48 4.07 0.64
N LEU A 95 5.21 3.32 -0.43
CA LEU A 95 3.92 3.32 -1.15
C LEU A 95 3.06 2.10 -0.77
N MET A 96 3.54 1.29 0.16
CA MET A 96 2.92 0.03 0.54
C MET A 96 1.69 0.27 1.43
N LYS A 97 0.71 -0.61 1.31
CA LYS A 97 -0.56 -0.52 2.06
C LYS A 97 -0.86 -1.86 2.72
N GLY A 98 -0.43 -2.03 3.96
CA GLY A 98 -0.62 -3.26 4.72
C GLY A 98 -0.01 -3.21 6.12
N ILE A 99 -0.27 -4.27 6.89
CA ILE A 99 0.35 -4.57 8.18
C ILE A 99 1.08 -5.90 8.02
N GLU A 100 2.29 -6.00 8.52
CA GLU A 100 3.10 -7.22 8.40
C GLU A 100 2.52 -8.34 9.29
N LEU A 101 2.32 -9.52 8.71
CA LEU A 101 1.88 -10.71 9.45
C LEU A 101 2.95 -11.15 10.45
N GLY A 102 2.50 -11.56 11.64
CA GLY A 102 3.36 -12.08 12.70
C GLY A 102 3.99 -11.00 13.58
N THR A 103 4.44 -9.88 13.03
CA THR A 103 5.01 -8.77 13.81
C THR A 103 3.99 -7.69 14.15
N GLY A 104 2.95 -7.52 13.34
CA GLY A 104 2.00 -6.42 13.46
C GLY A 104 2.56 -5.04 13.10
N LEU A 105 3.77 -5.00 12.52
CA LEU A 105 4.41 -3.74 12.15
C LEU A 105 3.71 -3.08 10.96
N ARG A 106 3.58 -1.77 11.02
CA ARG A 106 3.24 -0.94 9.87
C ARG A 106 4.41 -0.93 8.89
N MET A 107 4.13 -0.65 7.63
CA MET A 107 5.16 -0.72 6.59
C MET A 107 6.32 0.25 6.82
N SER A 108 6.07 1.46 7.34
CA SER A 108 7.15 2.39 7.71
C SER A 108 8.04 1.84 8.82
N GLN A 109 7.44 1.23 9.85
CA GLN A 109 8.19 0.61 10.95
C GLN A 109 9.07 -0.55 10.46
N MET A 110 8.49 -1.43 9.62
CA MET A 110 9.21 -2.55 9.03
C MET A 110 10.37 -2.06 8.13
N VAL A 111 10.13 -1.04 7.30
CA VAL A 111 11.18 -0.43 6.45
C VAL A 111 12.29 0.18 7.31
N GLY A 112 11.93 0.92 8.37
CA GLY A 112 12.89 1.50 9.31
C GLY A 112 13.75 0.44 9.99
N GLU A 113 13.14 -0.65 10.45
CA GLU A 113 13.83 -1.77 11.07
C GLU A 113 14.81 -2.45 10.10
N VAL A 114 14.31 -2.83 8.92
CA VAL A 114 15.11 -3.61 7.94
C VAL A 114 16.26 -2.78 7.36
N LEU A 115 16.01 -1.51 7.04
CA LEU A 115 17.01 -0.64 6.42
C LEU A 115 17.87 0.13 7.45
N ALA A 116 17.59 -0.03 8.75
CA ALA A 116 18.23 0.70 9.84
C ALA A 116 18.11 2.23 9.66
N ILE A 117 16.89 2.71 9.34
CA ILE A 117 16.59 4.12 9.11
C ILE A 117 15.68 4.62 10.23
N GLY A 118 16.01 5.77 10.83
CA GLY A 118 15.17 6.42 11.84
C GLY A 118 13.88 7.02 11.25
N PRO A 119 12.86 7.25 12.10
CA PRO A 119 11.56 7.77 11.67
C PRO A 119 11.64 9.14 10.98
N GLU A 120 12.64 9.95 11.31
CA GLU A 120 12.90 11.25 10.71
C GLU A 120 13.27 11.19 9.22
N ARG A 121 13.65 10.00 8.73
CA ARG A 121 13.98 9.74 7.32
C ARG A 121 13.00 8.77 6.66
N LEU A 122 11.81 8.63 7.22
CA LEU A 122 10.74 7.81 6.68
C LEU A 122 9.56 8.68 6.24
N ALA A 123 9.01 8.36 5.09
CA ALA A 123 7.77 8.96 4.63
C ALA A 123 6.85 7.90 4.00
N VAL A 124 5.57 8.22 3.96
CA VAL A 124 4.53 7.36 3.40
C VAL A 124 3.72 8.17 2.40
N VAL A 125 3.41 7.57 1.25
CA VAL A 125 2.47 8.15 0.29
C VAL A 125 1.23 7.27 0.20
N SER A 126 0.09 7.85 0.53
CA SER A 126 -1.20 7.16 0.47
C SER A 126 -2.30 8.13 0.05
N GLY A 127 -3.43 7.60 -0.41
CA GLY A 127 -4.54 8.38 -0.94
C GLY A 127 -5.20 7.66 -2.11
N PRO A 128 -6.18 8.29 -2.78
CA PRO A 128 -6.87 7.73 -3.94
C PRO A 128 -5.94 7.69 -5.16
N ASN A 129 -5.03 6.72 -5.17
CA ASN A 129 -3.94 6.57 -6.15
C ASN A 129 -4.17 5.34 -7.04
N LEU A 130 -5.17 5.38 -7.90
CA LEU A 130 -5.38 4.35 -8.92
C LEU A 130 -4.36 4.55 -10.04
N ALA A 131 -3.41 3.61 -10.15
CA ALA A 131 -2.23 3.76 -10.99
C ALA A 131 -2.56 4.00 -12.48
N ASP A 132 -3.59 3.32 -12.99
CA ASP A 132 -4.01 3.45 -14.40
C ASP A 132 -4.56 4.85 -14.69
N GLU A 133 -5.29 5.46 -13.74
CA GLU A 133 -5.81 6.82 -13.86
C GLU A 133 -4.67 7.86 -13.82
N ILE A 134 -3.72 7.69 -12.91
CA ILE A 134 -2.52 8.55 -12.83
C ILE A 134 -1.71 8.44 -14.12
N ALA A 135 -1.47 7.23 -14.62
CA ALA A 135 -0.75 7.00 -15.86
C ALA A 135 -1.46 7.59 -17.09
N ALA A 136 -2.79 7.64 -17.07
CA ALA A 136 -3.59 8.30 -18.09
C ALA A 136 -3.63 9.84 -17.95
N GLY A 137 -2.92 10.42 -16.96
CA GLY A 137 -2.85 11.86 -16.74
C GLY A 137 -4.13 12.46 -16.12
N GLN A 138 -4.97 11.64 -15.50
CA GLN A 138 -6.19 12.15 -14.82
C GLN A 138 -5.81 12.91 -13.54
N PRO A 139 -6.54 14.01 -13.24
CA PRO A 139 -6.30 14.78 -12.03
C PRO A 139 -6.42 13.91 -10.77
N THR A 140 -5.36 13.85 -9.99
CA THR A 140 -5.25 13.02 -8.79
C THR A 140 -4.66 13.83 -7.64
N ALA A 141 -5.18 13.64 -6.44
CA ALA A 141 -4.61 14.16 -5.21
C ALA A 141 -4.19 13.01 -4.29
N THR A 142 -3.04 13.18 -3.62
CA THR A 142 -2.51 12.19 -2.68
C THR A 142 -2.07 12.85 -1.38
N VAL A 143 -1.69 12.05 -0.39
CA VAL A 143 -1.08 12.51 0.86
C VAL A 143 0.33 11.98 0.97
N VAL A 144 1.27 12.86 1.28
CA VAL A 144 2.63 12.54 1.70
C VAL A 144 2.72 12.77 3.19
N ALA A 145 2.95 11.72 3.96
CA ALA A 145 3.06 11.79 5.41
C ALA A 145 4.49 11.48 5.86
N ALA A 146 5.02 12.32 6.74
CA ALA A 146 6.29 12.12 7.44
C ALA A 146 6.20 12.80 8.80
N ASP A 147 6.93 12.31 9.81
CA ASP A 147 6.97 12.93 11.15
C ASP A 147 7.53 14.36 11.08
N ASP A 148 8.50 14.60 10.18
CA ASP A 148 9.01 15.93 9.85
C ASP A 148 8.23 16.53 8.66
N GLU A 149 7.57 17.67 8.90
CA GLU A 149 6.82 18.41 7.88
C GLU A 149 7.70 18.85 6.71
N GLN A 150 8.98 19.14 6.94
CA GLN A 150 9.92 19.53 5.88
C GLN A 150 10.24 18.37 4.95
N VAL A 151 10.36 17.16 5.49
CA VAL A 151 10.53 15.93 4.71
C VAL A 151 9.28 15.68 3.87
N ALA A 152 8.08 15.78 4.46
CA ALA A 152 6.83 15.65 3.73
C ALA A 152 6.71 16.68 2.61
N ALA A 153 7.02 17.95 2.87
CA ALA A 153 6.98 19.04 1.90
C ALA A 153 7.99 18.84 0.76
N ARG A 154 9.21 18.39 1.08
CA ARG A 154 10.24 18.08 0.07
C ARG A 154 9.74 17.00 -0.88
N ILE A 155 9.22 15.89 -0.37
CA ILE A 155 8.72 14.79 -1.19
C ILE A 155 7.49 15.22 -2.00
N ALA A 156 6.55 15.95 -1.39
CA ALA A 156 5.38 16.48 -2.07
C ALA A 156 5.78 17.36 -3.26
N SER A 157 6.76 18.25 -3.08
CA SER A 157 7.31 19.11 -4.13
C SER A 157 7.93 18.31 -5.29
N LEU A 158 8.64 17.22 -4.99
CA LEU A 158 9.24 16.34 -6.01
C LEU A 158 8.21 15.58 -6.82
N CYS A 159 7.10 15.15 -6.17
CA CYS A 159 6.04 14.37 -6.81
C CYS A 159 5.02 15.23 -7.56
N ALA A 160 4.90 16.53 -7.25
CA ALA A 160 3.88 17.41 -7.81
C ALA A 160 4.02 17.57 -9.32
N THR A 161 2.90 17.43 -10.04
CA THR A 161 2.80 17.70 -11.47
C THR A 161 1.52 18.51 -11.76
N GLY A 162 1.26 18.87 -13.01
CA GLY A 162 0.04 19.57 -13.39
C GLY A 162 -1.25 18.79 -13.10
N THR A 163 -1.16 17.45 -13.03
CA THR A 163 -2.29 16.54 -12.80
C THR A 163 -2.19 15.74 -11.51
N PHE A 164 -1.04 15.76 -10.83
CA PHE A 164 -0.82 15.03 -9.57
C PHE A 164 -0.49 16.01 -8.45
N ARG A 165 -1.40 16.15 -7.48
CA ARG A 165 -1.31 17.12 -6.38
C ARG A 165 -1.13 16.43 -5.02
N PRO A 166 0.10 16.38 -4.48
CA PRO A 166 0.35 15.92 -3.12
C PRO A 166 -0.02 16.97 -2.06
N TYR A 167 -0.59 16.50 -0.94
CA TYR A 167 -0.82 17.26 0.29
C TYR A 167 0.06 16.66 1.39
N THR A 168 0.57 17.49 2.28
CA THR A 168 1.40 17.03 3.40
C THR A 168 0.55 16.65 4.61
N ASN A 169 1.07 15.72 5.43
CA ASN A 169 0.51 15.35 6.72
C ASN A 169 1.64 14.92 7.66
N THR A 170 1.46 15.10 8.97
CA THR A 170 2.42 14.63 9.99
C THR A 170 1.88 13.45 10.81
N ASP A 171 0.73 12.90 10.47
CA ASP A 171 0.15 11.69 11.06
C ASP A 171 0.46 10.47 10.19
N VAL A 172 1.72 10.02 10.22
CA VAL A 172 2.17 8.83 9.49
C VAL A 172 1.35 7.61 9.86
N LEU A 173 1.06 7.44 11.16
CA LEU A 173 0.28 6.33 11.69
C LEU A 173 -1.12 6.28 11.08
N GLY A 174 -1.87 7.37 11.12
CA GLY A 174 -3.23 7.44 10.59
C GLY A 174 -3.26 7.20 9.09
N VAL A 175 -2.33 7.78 8.33
CA VAL A 175 -2.22 7.62 6.88
C VAL A 175 -1.95 6.16 6.49
N GLU A 176 -1.06 5.46 7.19
CA GLU A 176 -0.77 4.04 6.94
C GLU A 176 -1.95 3.13 7.29
N LEU A 177 -2.59 3.35 8.44
CA LEU A 177 -3.75 2.56 8.86
C LEU A 177 -4.91 2.71 7.86
N CYS A 178 -5.20 3.93 7.42
CA CYS A 178 -6.17 4.18 6.37
C CYS A 178 -5.86 3.32 5.12
N GLY A 179 -4.63 3.39 4.63
CA GLY A 179 -4.19 2.65 3.45
C GLY A 179 -4.26 1.14 3.60
N ALA A 180 -3.95 0.60 4.77
CA ALA A 180 -3.98 -0.84 5.04
C ALA A 180 -5.41 -1.37 5.16
N VAL A 181 -6.22 -0.76 6.04
CA VAL A 181 -7.54 -1.29 6.40
C VAL A 181 -8.58 -1.05 5.31
N LYS A 182 -8.50 0.05 4.55
CA LYS A 182 -9.43 0.30 3.42
C LYS A 182 -9.51 -0.88 2.44
N ASN A 183 -8.40 -1.59 2.24
CA ASN A 183 -8.33 -2.72 1.33
C ASN A 183 -9.20 -3.88 1.81
N VAL A 184 -9.30 -4.08 3.12
CA VAL A 184 -10.17 -5.06 3.75
C VAL A 184 -11.64 -4.66 3.58
N ILE A 185 -11.96 -3.38 3.80
CA ILE A 185 -13.33 -2.86 3.61
C ILE A 185 -13.75 -2.94 2.14
N ALA A 186 -12.85 -2.63 1.20
CA ALA A 186 -13.13 -2.76 -0.24
C ALA A 186 -13.45 -4.21 -0.63
N LEU A 187 -12.82 -5.20 0.01
CA LEU A 187 -13.15 -6.60 -0.18
C LEU A 187 -14.56 -6.91 0.32
N ALA A 188 -14.96 -6.43 1.50
CA ALA A 188 -16.33 -6.56 2.03
C ALA A 188 -17.36 -5.93 1.10
N VAL A 189 -17.10 -4.73 0.57
CA VAL A 189 -17.97 -4.06 -0.42
C VAL A 189 -18.07 -4.89 -1.70
N GLY A 190 -16.94 -5.46 -2.13
CA GLY A 190 -16.92 -6.38 -3.28
C GLY A 190 -17.81 -7.60 -3.07
N ILE A 191 -17.72 -8.26 -1.90
CA ILE A 191 -18.60 -9.39 -1.52
C ILE A 191 -20.07 -8.98 -1.62
N ALA A 192 -20.44 -7.84 -1.03
CA ALA A 192 -21.81 -7.34 -1.07
C ALA A 192 -22.29 -7.11 -2.51
N ALA A 193 -21.42 -6.55 -3.37
CA ALA A 193 -21.73 -6.34 -4.78
C ALA A 193 -21.92 -7.68 -5.53
N GLY A 194 -21.05 -8.68 -5.28
CA GLY A 194 -21.18 -10.02 -5.88
C GLY A 194 -22.43 -10.76 -5.44
N ARG A 195 -22.95 -10.48 -4.25
CA ARG A 195 -24.25 -10.96 -3.76
C ARG A 195 -25.45 -10.19 -4.32
N GLY A 196 -25.22 -9.23 -5.19
CA GLY A 196 -26.29 -8.40 -5.78
C GLY A 196 -26.86 -7.36 -4.82
N LEU A 197 -26.19 -7.04 -3.71
CA LEU A 197 -26.66 -6.01 -2.78
C LEU A 197 -26.49 -4.61 -3.40
N GLY A 198 -27.49 -3.76 -3.20
CA GLY A 198 -27.56 -2.42 -3.79
C GLY A 198 -26.65 -1.38 -3.11
N ASP A 199 -26.78 -0.14 -3.57
CA ASP A 199 -25.91 0.97 -3.13
C ASP A 199 -26.07 1.33 -1.66
N ASN A 200 -27.27 1.18 -1.08
CA ASN A 200 -27.49 1.40 0.35
C ASN A 200 -26.63 0.46 1.21
N SER A 201 -26.54 -0.82 0.85
CA SER A 201 -25.71 -1.80 1.57
C SER A 201 -24.23 -1.48 1.43
N LYS A 202 -23.77 -1.14 0.21
CA LYS A 202 -22.39 -0.75 -0.06
C LYS A 202 -22.01 0.51 0.72
N ALA A 203 -22.86 1.55 0.70
CA ALA A 203 -22.65 2.79 1.45
C ALA A 203 -22.58 2.51 2.97
N THR A 204 -23.45 1.63 3.49
CA THR A 204 -23.43 1.22 4.90
C THR A 204 -22.08 0.57 5.26
N ILE A 205 -21.60 -0.38 4.45
CA ILE A 205 -20.30 -1.05 4.69
C ILE A 205 -19.15 -0.03 4.64
N ILE A 206 -19.14 0.89 3.68
CA ILE A 206 -18.11 1.93 3.57
C ILE A 206 -18.10 2.80 4.83
N THR A 207 -19.26 3.30 5.23
CA THR A 207 -19.39 4.19 6.40
C THR A 207 -19.02 3.47 7.70
N ARG A 208 -19.51 2.24 7.89
CA ARG A 208 -19.16 1.44 9.09
C ARG A 208 -17.70 1.02 9.07
N GLY A 209 -17.16 0.70 7.90
CA GLY A 209 -15.75 0.40 7.73
C GLY A 209 -14.86 1.59 8.09
N LEU A 210 -15.23 2.80 7.69
CA LEU A 210 -14.51 4.01 8.13
C LEU A 210 -14.51 4.15 9.66
N VAL A 211 -15.63 3.81 10.32
CA VAL A 211 -15.70 3.82 11.79
C VAL A 211 -14.73 2.81 12.39
N GLU A 212 -14.62 1.59 11.83
CA GLU A 212 -13.63 0.60 12.29
C GLU A 212 -12.20 1.13 12.14
N ILE A 213 -11.86 1.67 10.96
CA ILE A 213 -10.54 2.26 10.71
C ILE A 213 -10.23 3.37 11.73
N THR A 214 -11.20 4.26 11.95
CA THR A 214 -11.05 5.39 12.89
C THR A 214 -10.85 4.91 14.32
N ARG A 215 -11.63 3.93 14.78
CA ARG A 215 -11.49 3.36 16.14
C ARG A 215 -10.11 2.77 16.36
N LEU A 216 -9.64 1.95 15.41
CA LEU A 216 -8.30 1.38 15.49
C LEU A 216 -7.24 2.48 15.51
N GLY A 217 -7.36 3.45 14.60
CA GLY A 217 -6.39 4.54 14.53
C GLY A 217 -6.33 5.37 15.80
N LEU A 218 -7.48 5.74 16.38
CA LEU A 218 -7.54 6.51 17.64
C LEU A 218 -6.97 5.70 18.82
N ALA A 219 -7.23 4.40 18.89
CA ALA A 219 -6.66 3.53 19.91
C ALA A 219 -5.13 3.44 19.83
N LEU A 220 -4.57 3.63 18.62
CA LEU A 220 -3.13 3.63 18.36
C LEU A 220 -2.52 5.04 18.45
N GLY A 221 -3.31 6.09 18.63
CA GLY A 221 -2.84 7.48 18.79
C GLY A 221 -2.82 8.31 17.49
N ALA A 222 -3.48 7.85 16.42
CA ALA A 222 -3.64 8.64 15.20
C ALA A 222 -4.61 9.82 15.40
N ARG A 223 -4.55 10.80 14.51
CA ARG A 223 -5.38 12.01 14.56
C ARG A 223 -6.73 11.78 13.87
N PRO A 224 -7.86 12.17 14.47
CA PRO A 224 -9.20 11.95 13.89
C PRO A 224 -9.38 12.60 12.50
N GLU A 225 -8.75 13.74 12.24
CA GLU A 225 -8.86 14.49 10.98
C GLU A 225 -8.31 13.69 9.79
N THR A 226 -7.31 12.82 10.01
CA THR A 226 -6.70 12.01 8.96
C THR A 226 -7.72 11.08 8.29
N PHE A 227 -8.68 10.54 9.07
CA PHE A 227 -9.66 9.57 8.59
C PHE A 227 -10.73 10.21 7.71
N SER A 228 -11.07 11.47 7.91
CA SER A 228 -12.00 12.22 7.05
C SER A 228 -11.35 12.82 5.79
N GLY A 229 -10.01 12.77 5.71
CA GLY A 229 -9.22 13.34 4.62
C GLY A 229 -9.05 12.40 3.41
N LEU A 230 -8.12 12.80 2.53
CA LEU A 230 -7.81 12.06 1.29
C LEU A 230 -7.28 10.64 1.56
N ALA A 231 -6.40 10.47 2.56
CA ALA A 231 -5.84 9.16 2.90
C ALA A 231 -6.88 8.23 3.52
N GLY A 232 -7.88 8.76 4.25
CA GLY A 232 -8.97 8.02 4.87
C GLY A 232 -10.17 7.86 3.94
N MET A 233 -11.16 8.74 4.08
CA MET A 233 -12.42 8.71 3.32
C MET A 233 -12.17 8.70 1.81
N GLY A 234 -11.27 9.55 1.30
CA GLY A 234 -11.02 9.67 -0.15
C GLY A 234 -10.53 8.36 -0.76
N ASP A 235 -9.52 7.74 -0.16
CA ASP A 235 -8.95 6.47 -0.66
C ASP A 235 -9.89 5.28 -0.43
N LEU A 236 -10.65 5.30 0.66
CA LEU A 236 -11.67 4.28 0.95
C LEU A 236 -12.77 4.29 -0.13
N VAL A 237 -13.36 5.45 -0.42
CA VAL A 237 -14.42 5.59 -1.43
C VAL A 237 -13.91 5.20 -2.80
N ALA A 238 -12.75 5.72 -3.24
CA ALA A 238 -12.17 5.39 -4.53
C ALA A 238 -11.92 3.87 -4.67
N THR A 239 -11.38 3.23 -3.62
CA THR A 239 -11.05 1.80 -3.65
C THR A 239 -12.30 0.92 -3.62
N CYS A 240 -13.35 1.32 -2.90
CA CYS A 240 -14.60 0.56 -2.80
C CYS A 240 -15.47 0.67 -4.06
N SER A 241 -15.41 1.81 -4.76
CA SER A 241 -16.30 2.11 -5.90
C SER A 241 -15.70 1.76 -7.26
N SER A 242 -14.36 1.75 -7.37
CA SER A 242 -13.70 1.54 -8.66
C SER A 242 -13.61 0.07 -9.06
N PRO A 243 -13.97 -0.26 -10.31
CA PRO A 243 -13.73 -1.60 -10.88
C PRO A 243 -12.23 -1.90 -11.06
N LEU A 244 -11.37 -0.89 -11.04
CA LEU A 244 -9.91 -1.05 -11.06
C LEU A 244 -9.35 -1.54 -9.70
N SER A 245 -10.16 -1.51 -8.64
CA SER A 245 -9.77 -2.01 -7.33
C SER A 245 -9.67 -3.53 -7.31
N ARG A 246 -8.45 -4.04 -7.18
CA ARG A 246 -8.17 -5.48 -7.05
C ARG A 246 -8.89 -6.11 -5.85
N ASN A 247 -8.99 -5.40 -4.74
CA ASN A 247 -9.67 -5.88 -3.53
C ASN A 247 -11.19 -5.95 -3.72
N GLN A 248 -11.80 -4.93 -4.31
CA GLN A 248 -13.22 -4.92 -4.63
C GLN A 248 -13.56 -6.04 -5.63
N THR A 249 -12.76 -6.19 -6.70
CA THR A 249 -12.96 -7.24 -7.71
C THR A 249 -12.79 -8.64 -7.11
N PHE A 250 -11.80 -8.85 -6.24
CA PHE A 250 -11.60 -10.12 -5.54
C PHE A 250 -12.81 -10.45 -4.64
N GLY A 251 -13.27 -9.49 -3.84
CA GLY A 251 -14.46 -9.65 -3.01
C GLY A 251 -15.72 -9.94 -3.83
N ARG A 252 -15.91 -9.28 -4.98
CA ARG A 252 -17.05 -9.53 -5.86
C ARG A 252 -17.08 -10.99 -6.34
N ARG A 253 -15.95 -11.54 -6.74
CA ARG A 253 -15.85 -12.96 -7.15
C ARG A 253 -16.23 -13.92 -6.03
N LEU A 254 -15.82 -13.63 -4.78
CA LEU A 254 -16.26 -14.41 -3.62
C LEU A 254 -17.78 -14.31 -3.43
N GLY A 255 -18.35 -13.10 -3.57
CA GLY A 255 -19.79 -12.86 -3.50
C GLY A 255 -20.58 -13.56 -4.59
N GLU A 256 -20.00 -13.74 -5.78
CA GLU A 256 -20.53 -14.49 -6.93
C GLU A 256 -20.44 -16.02 -6.72
N GLY A 257 -19.83 -16.50 -5.62
CA GLY A 257 -19.76 -17.91 -5.23
C GLY A 257 -18.44 -18.61 -5.60
N MET A 258 -17.42 -17.88 -6.06
CA MET A 258 -16.08 -18.48 -6.24
C MET A 258 -15.43 -18.82 -4.90
N SER A 259 -14.68 -19.93 -4.83
CA SER A 259 -13.80 -20.17 -3.70
C SER A 259 -12.65 -19.14 -3.65
N VAL A 260 -11.99 -19.05 -2.49
CA VAL A 260 -10.83 -18.15 -2.33
C VAL A 260 -9.73 -18.49 -3.33
N GLU A 261 -9.48 -19.77 -3.58
CA GLU A 261 -8.49 -20.28 -4.53
C GLU A 261 -8.87 -19.90 -5.97
N GLN A 262 -10.15 -20.09 -6.33
CA GLN A 262 -10.66 -19.71 -7.66
C GLN A 262 -10.58 -18.20 -7.89
N ALA A 263 -11.00 -17.41 -6.90
CA ALA A 263 -10.93 -15.95 -6.97
C ALA A 263 -9.47 -15.47 -7.06
N ARG A 264 -8.55 -16.14 -6.37
CA ARG A 264 -7.11 -15.86 -6.43
C ARG A 264 -6.54 -16.18 -7.81
N ALA A 265 -6.81 -17.36 -8.36
CA ALA A 265 -6.35 -17.78 -9.69
C ALA A 265 -6.88 -16.86 -10.80
N ALA A 266 -8.13 -16.36 -10.67
CA ALA A 266 -8.73 -15.45 -11.63
C ALA A 266 -8.26 -13.99 -11.50
N SER A 267 -7.48 -13.65 -10.45
CA SER A 267 -7.08 -12.27 -10.17
C SER A 267 -5.77 -11.91 -10.88
N ARG A 268 -5.77 -10.78 -11.60
CA ARG A 268 -4.53 -10.15 -12.07
C ARG A 268 -3.91 -9.39 -10.91
N GLY A 269 -3.04 -10.04 -10.14
CA GLY A 269 -2.34 -9.38 -9.06
C GLY A 269 -2.87 -9.67 -7.64
N VAL A 270 -2.16 -9.14 -6.61
CA VAL A 270 -2.45 -9.38 -5.20
C VAL A 270 -3.63 -8.53 -4.75
N ALA A 271 -4.62 -9.17 -4.12
CA ALA A 271 -5.59 -8.51 -3.26
C ALA A 271 -4.95 -8.33 -1.87
N GLU A 272 -4.32 -7.18 -1.64
CA GLU A 272 -3.63 -6.87 -0.36
C GLU A 272 -4.56 -7.00 0.84
N GLY A 273 -5.84 -6.62 0.69
CA GLY A 273 -6.85 -6.76 1.74
C GLY A 273 -7.03 -8.21 2.21
N ALA A 274 -7.00 -9.18 1.29
CA ALA A 274 -7.12 -10.60 1.66
C ALA A 274 -5.88 -11.12 2.41
N ARG A 275 -4.70 -10.55 2.15
CA ARG A 275 -3.46 -10.94 2.83
C ARG A 275 -3.27 -10.23 4.17
N SER A 276 -3.65 -8.94 4.25
CA SER A 276 -3.44 -8.14 5.45
C SER A 276 -4.59 -8.20 6.44
N ALA A 277 -5.77 -8.75 6.05
CA ALA A 277 -6.96 -8.76 6.92
C ALA A 277 -6.69 -9.39 8.30
N ARG A 278 -5.97 -10.52 8.33
CA ARG A 278 -5.60 -11.19 9.57
C ARG A 278 -4.70 -10.30 10.43
N ALA A 279 -3.65 -9.71 9.87
CA ALA A 279 -2.75 -8.84 10.63
C ALA A 279 -3.46 -7.59 11.18
N VAL A 280 -4.40 -7.02 10.42
CA VAL A 280 -5.24 -5.91 10.89
C VAL A 280 -6.12 -6.34 12.06
N LEU A 281 -6.75 -7.52 11.98
CA LEU A 281 -7.60 -8.03 13.06
C LEU A 281 -6.77 -8.33 14.31
N ASP A 282 -5.63 -8.99 14.18
CA ASP A 282 -4.74 -9.32 15.30
C ASP A 282 -4.22 -8.02 15.98
N LEU A 283 -3.92 -6.98 15.20
CA LEU A 283 -3.56 -5.66 15.72
C LEU A 283 -4.72 -5.02 16.50
N ALA A 284 -5.94 -5.12 15.97
CA ALA A 284 -7.14 -4.60 16.64
C ALA A 284 -7.41 -5.35 17.95
N ASP A 285 -7.34 -6.67 17.95
CA ASP A 285 -7.53 -7.52 19.13
C ASP A 285 -6.51 -7.19 20.23
N THR A 286 -5.24 -6.96 19.86
CA THR A 286 -4.17 -6.56 20.79
C THR A 286 -4.49 -5.24 21.51
N HIS A 287 -5.25 -4.34 20.85
CA HIS A 287 -5.62 -3.04 21.40
C HIS A 287 -7.08 -2.97 21.88
N GLY A 288 -7.78 -4.12 21.94
CA GLY A 288 -9.16 -4.19 22.43
C GLY A 288 -10.17 -3.46 21.52
N VAL A 289 -9.91 -3.37 20.22
CA VAL A 289 -10.76 -2.67 19.25
C VAL A 289 -11.61 -3.66 18.48
N GLU A 290 -12.93 -3.52 18.58
CA GLU A 290 -13.87 -4.33 17.80
C GLU A 290 -13.93 -3.88 16.34
N MET A 291 -13.67 -4.83 15.41
CA MET A 291 -13.71 -4.63 13.98
C MET A 291 -14.56 -5.70 13.27
N PRO A 292 -15.90 -5.67 13.44
CA PRO A 292 -16.78 -6.74 12.97
C PRO A 292 -16.76 -6.96 11.44
N ILE A 293 -16.62 -5.92 10.62
CA ILE A 293 -16.51 -6.07 9.15
C ILE A 293 -15.19 -6.76 8.82
N THR A 294 -14.10 -6.33 9.43
CA THR A 294 -12.77 -6.93 9.26
C THR A 294 -12.79 -8.41 9.70
N ALA A 295 -13.39 -8.72 10.86
CA ALA A 295 -13.53 -10.09 11.35
C ALA A 295 -14.35 -10.97 10.40
N GLY A 296 -15.44 -10.45 9.83
CA GLY A 296 -16.23 -11.13 8.81
C GLY A 296 -15.43 -11.44 7.55
N VAL A 297 -14.66 -10.48 7.05
CA VAL A 297 -13.76 -10.69 5.90
C VAL A 297 -12.72 -11.76 6.19
N VAL A 298 -12.10 -11.73 7.37
CA VAL A 298 -11.12 -12.76 7.79
C VAL A 298 -11.78 -14.13 7.82
N ALA A 299 -12.97 -14.26 8.39
CA ALA A 299 -13.68 -15.55 8.46
C ALA A 299 -13.97 -16.12 7.06
N VAL A 300 -14.36 -15.28 6.09
CA VAL A 300 -14.60 -15.70 4.70
C VAL A 300 -13.30 -16.10 4.00
N VAL A 301 -12.25 -15.27 4.12
CA VAL A 301 -10.96 -15.53 3.45
C VAL A 301 -10.27 -16.79 3.97
N GLU A 302 -10.49 -17.13 5.24
CA GLU A 302 -9.96 -18.35 5.88
C GLU A 302 -10.90 -19.57 5.73
N GLY A 303 -12.03 -19.42 5.02
CA GLY A 303 -12.98 -20.52 4.82
C GLY A 303 -13.76 -20.93 6.08
N ARG A 304 -13.74 -20.09 7.13
CA ARG A 304 -14.48 -20.32 8.39
C ARG A 304 -15.94 -19.87 8.33
N ALA A 305 -16.29 -19.07 7.35
CA ALA A 305 -17.65 -18.64 7.05
C ALA A 305 -17.92 -18.66 5.55
N SER A 306 -19.16 -18.98 5.18
CA SER A 306 -19.64 -18.78 3.81
C SER A 306 -20.03 -17.30 3.60
N VAL A 307 -19.99 -16.85 2.34
CA VAL A 307 -20.46 -15.54 1.93
C VAL A 307 -21.98 -15.45 1.94
#